data_f443441b998c2b4a27ac1bc3256f3c32
#
_entry.id   f443441b998c2b4a27ac1bc3256f3c32
#
_cell.length_a   1.000
_cell.length_b   1.000
_cell.length_c   1.000
_cell.angle_alpha   90.00
_cell.angle_beta   90.00
_cell.angle_gamma   90.00
#
_symmetry.space_group_name_H-M   'P 1'
#
loop_
_entity.id
_entity.type
_entity.pdbx_description
1 polymer ?
#
loop_
_entity_poly.entity_id
_entity_poly.type
_entity_poly.pdbx_seq_one_letter_code
_entity_poly.pdbx_strand_id
1 'polypeptide(L)'
;MLHQTAIGIALVIAVALPATATADLTPADARKSLSEVALTNSKGEPVNLSAYKGRVVLLDFWATWCTGCKKEIPWFMSFQRKYKKSGLTVVGASLDDDGWKSVKPYLQEHKINYRIVIGTFESAKQFGADKGMPVSVLIDRDGKIADIHPGMVDKAAFEGEIQTLLKEPATKTTD
;
A
#
# COMPACT_ATOMS: atom_id res chain seq x y z
N MET A 1 -11.87 71.38 -24.60
CA MET A 1 -12.59 70.26 -23.92
C MET A 1 -11.80 68.95 -24.17
N LEU A 2 -10.96 68.52 -23.21
CA LEU A 2 -10.20 67.27 -23.32
C LEU A 2 -10.97 66.22 -22.60
N HIS A 3 -11.35 65.13 -23.30
CA HIS A 3 -11.92 63.93 -22.72
C HIS A 3 -10.77 62.97 -22.32
N GLN A 4 -10.57 62.78 -21.02
CA GLN A 4 -9.67 61.73 -20.47
C GLN A 4 -10.47 60.46 -20.38
N THR A 5 -10.12 59.46 -21.22
CA THR A 5 -10.60 58.10 -21.12
C THR A 5 -9.68 57.33 -20.16
N ALA A 6 -10.18 56.97 -18.97
CA ALA A 6 -9.48 56.13 -18.03
C ALA A 6 -9.59 54.66 -18.48
N ILE A 7 -8.46 54.06 -18.85
CA ILE A 7 -8.37 52.62 -19.14
C ILE A 7 -8.13 51.88 -17.82
N GLY A 8 -9.17 51.21 -17.33
CA GLY A 8 -9.05 50.32 -16.16
C GLY A 8 -8.33 49.02 -16.52
N ILE A 9 -7.14 48.80 -15.94
CA ILE A 9 -6.41 47.54 -16.05
C ILE A 9 -7.02 46.57 -15.04
N ALA A 10 -7.75 45.58 -15.52
CA ALA A 10 -8.24 44.48 -14.69
C ALA A 10 -7.07 43.51 -14.42
N LEU A 11 -6.62 43.45 -13.17
CA LEU A 11 -5.60 42.48 -12.70
C LEU A 11 -6.26 41.11 -12.58
N VAL A 12 -6.01 40.21 -13.52
CA VAL A 12 -6.43 38.80 -13.43
C VAL A 12 -5.45 38.05 -12.52
N ILE A 13 -5.85 37.79 -11.29
CA ILE A 13 -5.09 36.95 -10.37
C ILE A 13 -5.32 35.46 -10.79
N ALA A 14 -4.34 34.88 -11.46
CA ALA A 14 -4.32 33.44 -11.72
C ALA A 14 -4.08 32.70 -10.41
N VAL A 15 -5.12 32.12 -9.87
CA VAL A 15 -4.99 31.16 -8.74
C VAL A 15 -4.40 29.87 -9.29
N ALA A 16 -3.11 29.66 -9.04
CA ALA A 16 -2.46 28.39 -9.33
C ALA A 16 -3.03 27.33 -8.36
N LEU A 17 -3.87 26.44 -8.87
CA LEU A 17 -4.29 25.25 -8.14
C LEU A 17 -3.04 24.38 -7.92
N PRO A 18 -2.81 23.85 -6.69
CA PRO A 18 -1.73 22.92 -6.46
C PRO A 18 -1.96 21.69 -7.35
N ALA A 19 -0.98 21.34 -8.17
CA ALA A 19 -0.96 20.07 -8.87
C ALA A 19 -0.98 18.96 -7.81
N THR A 20 -2.12 18.31 -7.63
CA THR A 20 -2.20 17.07 -6.86
C THR A 20 -1.36 16.06 -7.62
N ALA A 21 -0.24 15.63 -7.01
CA ALA A 21 0.50 14.48 -7.52
C ALA A 21 -0.51 13.33 -7.65
N THR A 22 -0.84 12.97 -8.88
CA THR A 22 -1.71 11.83 -9.16
C THR A 22 -0.94 10.60 -8.72
N ALA A 23 -1.49 9.88 -7.75
CA ALA A 23 -1.00 8.56 -7.40
C ALA A 23 -0.95 7.70 -8.67
N ASP A 24 0.15 6.98 -8.85
CA ASP A 24 0.43 6.21 -10.09
C ASP A 24 -0.30 4.85 -10.07
N LEU A 25 -1.54 4.87 -9.54
CA LEU A 25 -2.38 3.70 -9.41
C LEU A 25 -2.91 3.22 -10.75
N THR A 26 -2.92 1.90 -10.93
CA THR A 26 -3.64 1.29 -12.05
C THR A 26 -5.11 1.71 -12.02
N PRO A 27 -5.70 2.20 -13.15
CA PRO A 27 -7.12 2.53 -13.23
C PRO A 27 -8.00 1.36 -12.78
N ALA A 28 -9.07 1.61 -12.05
CA ALA A 28 -9.88 0.60 -11.38
C ALA A 28 -10.44 -0.48 -12.32
N ASP A 29 -10.78 -0.12 -13.55
CA ASP A 29 -11.27 -1.01 -14.61
C ASP A 29 -10.17 -1.89 -15.22
N ALA A 30 -8.90 -1.47 -15.11
CA ALA A 30 -7.74 -2.21 -15.61
C ALA A 30 -7.07 -3.10 -14.55
N ARG A 31 -7.46 -3.00 -13.27
CA ARG A 31 -6.90 -3.79 -12.17
C ARG A 31 -7.21 -5.28 -12.32
N LYS A 32 -6.20 -6.10 -12.12
CA LYS A 32 -6.33 -7.56 -12.15
C LYS A 32 -6.63 -8.10 -10.74
N SER A 33 -7.42 -9.15 -10.66
CA SER A 33 -7.62 -9.87 -9.42
C SER A 33 -6.29 -10.42 -8.90
N LEU A 34 -6.11 -10.34 -7.57
CA LEU A 34 -4.98 -10.95 -6.92
C LEU A 34 -5.03 -12.47 -7.14
N SER A 35 -3.98 -13.04 -7.71
CA SER A 35 -3.79 -14.49 -7.73
C SER A 35 -3.55 -15.01 -6.31
N GLU A 36 -3.71 -16.32 -6.13
CA GLU A 36 -3.47 -16.94 -4.83
C GLU A 36 -2.03 -16.70 -4.37
N VAL A 37 -1.88 -16.23 -3.13
CA VAL A 37 -0.58 -16.03 -2.48
C VAL A 37 -0.49 -17.02 -1.33
N ALA A 38 0.50 -17.90 -1.37
CA ALA A 38 0.72 -18.88 -0.30
C ALA A 38 1.23 -18.18 0.96
N LEU A 39 0.32 -18.00 1.92
CA LEU A 39 0.60 -17.37 3.22
C LEU A 39 0.16 -18.29 4.35
N THR A 40 0.94 -18.33 5.43
CA THR A 40 0.60 -19.12 6.63
C THR A 40 0.74 -18.29 7.90
N ASN A 41 -0.11 -18.56 8.88
CA ASN A 41 -0.02 -17.95 10.20
C ASN A 41 0.99 -18.72 11.13
N SER A 42 1.10 -18.27 12.38
CA SER A 42 2.02 -18.88 13.37
C SER A 42 1.69 -20.32 13.78
N LYS A 43 0.53 -20.84 13.37
CA LYS A 43 0.12 -22.22 13.59
C LYS A 43 0.29 -23.09 12.33
N GLY A 44 0.81 -22.50 11.22
CA GLY A 44 0.91 -23.19 9.93
C GLY A 44 -0.40 -23.22 9.13
N GLU A 45 -1.47 -22.54 9.61
CA GLU A 45 -2.74 -22.51 8.92
C GLU A 45 -2.70 -21.50 7.74
N PRO A 46 -3.31 -21.82 6.59
CA PRO A 46 -3.34 -20.91 5.45
C PRO A 46 -4.07 -19.59 5.77
N VAL A 47 -3.57 -18.50 5.19
CA VAL A 47 -4.17 -17.17 5.30
C VAL A 47 -4.57 -16.71 3.92
N ASN A 48 -5.88 -16.57 3.70
CA ASN A 48 -6.43 -16.08 2.44
C ASN A 48 -6.67 -14.56 2.54
N LEU A 49 -6.13 -13.80 1.59
CA LEU A 49 -6.30 -12.35 1.52
C LEU A 49 -7.73 -11.96 1.11
N SER A 50 -8.50 -12.86 0.50
CA SER A 50 -9.92 -12.62 0.20
C SER A 50 -10.77 -12.35 1.46
N ALA A 51 -10.31 -12.78 2.63
CA ALA A 51 -10.95 -12.45 3.91
C ALA A 51 -10.93 -10.94 4.23
N TYR A 52 -10.14 -10.16 3.52
CA TYR A 52 -10.06 -8.71 3.67
C TYR A 52 -10.87 -7.92 2.64
N LYS A 53 -11.69 -8.56 1.80
CA LYS A 53 -12.60 -7.86 0.87
C LYS A 53 -13.39 -6.77 1.62
N GLY A 54 -13.60 -5.64 0.96
CA GLY A 54 -14.15 -4.43 1.55
C GLY A 54 -13.11 -3.51 2.20
N ARG A 55 -11.87 -3.95 2.32
CA ARG A 55 -10.75 -3.17 2.86
C ARG A 55 -9.66 -2.98 1.81
N VAL A 56 -8.96 -1.87 1.90
CA VAL A 56 -7.67 -1.68 1.20
C VAL A 56 -6.62 -2.50 1.95
N VAL A 57 -5.87 -3.32 1.22
CA VAL A 57 -4.79 -4.13 1.82
C VAL A 57 -3.45 -3.64 1.31
N LEU A 58 -2.53 -3.36 2.24
CA LEU A 58 -1.11 -3.23 1.96
C LEU A 58 -0.47 -4.57 2.32
N LEU A 59 -0.08 -5.33 1.31
CA LEU A 59 0.71 -6.55 1.46
C LEU A 59 2.18 -6.21 1.27
N ASP A 60 2.97 -6.40 2.34
CA ASP A 60 4.40 -6.12 2.36
C ASP A 60 5.20 -7.41 2.45
N PHE A 61 6.00 -7.71 1.42
CA PHE A 61 6.96 -8.81 1.45
C PHE A 61 8.29 -8.30 2.01
N TRP A 62 8.67 -8.85 3.15
CA TRP A 62 9.81 -8.41 3.94
C TRP A 62 10.59 -9.60 4.53
N ALA A 63 11.75 -9.33 5.15
CA ALA A 63 12.46 -10.31 5.95
C ALA A 63 13.23 -9.62 7.08
N THR A 64 13.56 -10.37 8.13
CA THR A 64 14.29 -9.85 9.30
C THR A 64 15.71 -9.37 8.96
N TRP A 65 16.31 -9.86 7.91
CA TRP A 65 17.64 -9.46 7.41
C TRP A 65 17.57 -8.33 6.36
N CYS A 66 16.40 -7.97 5.86
CA CYS A 66 16.23 -6.96 4.80
C CYS A 66 16.36 -5.54 5.37
N THR A 67 17.44 -4.85 5.07
CA THR A 67 17.73 -3.49 5.57
C THR A 67 16.71 -2.45 5.09
N GLY A 68 16.27 -2.53 3.82
CA GLY A 68 15.25 -1.64 3.25
C GLY A 68 13.90 -1.81 3.95
N CYS A 69 13.50 -3.07 4.13
CA CYS A 69 12.24 -3.42 4.81
C CYS A 69 12.17 -2.84 6.24
N LYS A 70 13.27 -2.92 6.99
CA LYS A 70 13.36 -2.37 8.34
C LYS A 70 13.11 -0.85 8.40
N LYS A 71 13.42 -0.12 7.34
CA LYS A 71 13.14 1.32 7.25
C LYS A 71 11.66 1.61 7.00
N GLU A 72 10.97 0.75 6.27
CA GLU A 72 9.56 0.91 5.92
C GLU A 72 8.59 0.44 7.01
N ILE A 73 8.95 -0.57 7.80
CA ILE A 73 8.12 -1.10 8.89
C ILE A 73 7.55 0.01 9.79
N PRO A 74 8.32 1.01 10.29
CA PRO A 74 7.76 2.11 11.09
C PRO A 74 6.72 2.95 10.35
N TRP A 75 6.88 3.12 9.02
CA TRP A 75 5.91 3.85 8.19
C TRP A 75 4.61 3.06 8.08
N PHE A 76 4.68 1.77 7.80
CA PHE A 76 3.52 0.88 7.71
C PHE A 76 2.79 0.73 9.05
N MET A 77 3.53 0.70 10.17
CA MET A 77 2.95 0.79 11.51
C MET A 77 2.17 2.09 11.72
N SER A 78 2.69 3.21 11.22
CA SER A 78 2.00 4.51 11.26
C SER A 78 0.76 4.51 10.40
N PHE A 79 0.83 3.99 9.16
CA PHE A 79 -0.32 3.88 8.25
C PHE A 79 -1.40 2.97 8.83
N GLN A 80 -1.03 1.82 9.41
CA GLN A 80 -1.97 0.92 10.09
C GLN A 80 -2.70 1.64 11.23
N ARG A 81 -2.00 2.40 12.08
CA ARG A 81 -2.65 3.19 13.16
C ARG A 81 -3.60 4.25 12.60
N LYS A 82 -3.12 5.02 11.62
CA LYS A 82 -3.82 6.18 11.08
C LYS A 82 -5.08 5.78 10.29
N TYR A 83 -4.98 4.74 9.47
CA TYR A 83 -6.00 4.40 8.48
C TYR A 83 -6.81 3.13 8.76
N LYS A 84 -6.52 2.41 9.87
CA LYS A 84 -7.26 1.18 10.23
C LYS A 84 -8.78 1.38 10.27
N LYS A 85 -9.22 2.50 10.88
CA LYS A 85 -10.66 2.83 11.00
C LYS A 85 -11.26 3.25 9.65
N SER A 86 -10.47 3.79 8.74
CA SER A 86 -10.88 4.16 7.39
C SER A 86 -10.90 2.99 6.40
N GLY A 87 -10.46 1.80 6.84
CA GLY A 87 -10.53 0.60 6.04
C GLY A 87 -9.19 0.07 5.52
N LEU A 88 -8.04 0.56 5.99
CA LEU A 88 -6.74 -0.04 5.69
C LEU A 88 -6.48 -1.28 6.55
N THR A 89 -5.87 -2.29 5.95
CA THR A 89 -5.25 -3.42 6.64
C THR A 89 -3.84 -3.62 6.08
N VAL A 90 -2.84 -3.61 6.95
CA VAL A 90 -1.46 -3.98 6.59
C VAL A 90 -1.24 -5.45 6.94
N VAL A 91 -0.61 -6.19 6.03
CA VAL A 91 -0.20 -7.59 6.20
C VAL A 91 1.26 -7.71 5.79
N GLY A 92 2.13 -8.04 6.73
CA GLY A 92 3.54 -8.30 6.45
C GLY A 92 3.77 -9.80 6.22
N ALA A 93 4.17 -10.17 5.01
CA ALA A 93 4.53 -11.53 4.62
C ALA A 93 6.05 -11.69 4.71
N SER A 94 6.53 -12.34 5.76
CA SER A 94 7.96 -12.61 5.91
C SER A 94 8.42 -13.70 4.93
N LEU A 95 9.57 -13.45 4.31
CA LEU A 95 10.27 -14.39 3.44
C LEU A 95 11.54 -14.96 4.10
N ASP A 96 11.60 -14.95 5.44
CA ASP A 96 12.68 -15.62 6.17
C ASP A 96 12.61 -17.15 5.94
N ASP A 97 13.70 -17.77 5.52
CA ASP A 97 13.76 -19.21 5.17
C ASP A 97 13.39 -20.11 6.35
N ASP A 98 13.73 -19.70 7.58
CA ASP A 98 13.40 -20.41 8.80
C ASP A 98 12.07 -19.96 9.44
N GLY A 99 11.34 -19.11 8.74
CA GLY A 99 10.00 -18.65 9.05
C GLY A 99 9.88 -18.04 10.45
N TRP A 100 8.98 -18.60 11.26
CA TRP A 100 8.70 -18.10 12.61
C TRP A 100 9.86 -18.15 13.57
N LYS A 101 10.93 -18.89 13.28
CA LYS A 101 12.11 -18.98 14.15
C LYS A 101 12.83 -17.61 14.20
N SER A 102 13.02 -16.95 13.06
CA SER A 102 13.58 -15.59 13.00
C SER A 102 12.54 -14.51 13.27
N VAL A 103 11.31 -14.70 12.80
CA VAL A 103 10.26 -13.68 12.90
C VAL A 103 9.81 -13.44 14.34
N LYS A 104 9.61 -14.48 15.17
CA LYS A 104 9.13 -14.30 16.56
C LYS A 104 10.03 -13.40 17.42
N PRO A 105 11.36 -13.62 17.48
CA PRO A 105 12.26 -12.72 18.23
C PRO A 105 12.19 -11.28 17.72
N TYR A 106 12.16 -11.10 16.40
CA TYR A 106 12.07 -9.78 15.79
C TYR A 106 10.80 -9.03 16.21
N LEU A 107 9.64 -9.71 16.23
CA LEU A 107 8.37 -9.11 16.66
C LEU A 107 8.36 -8.74 18.15
N GLN A 108 9.05 -9.50 18.99
CA GLN A 108 9.19 -9.17 20.42
C GLN A 108 9.96 -7.87 20.63
N GLU A 109 11.01 -7.65 19.83
CA GLU A 109 11.84 -6.45 19.90
C GLU A 109 11.14 -5.23 19.29
N HIS A 110 10.52 -5.37 18.13
CA HIS A 110 10.01 -4.23 17.34
C HIS A 110 8.52 -3.95 17.49
N LYS A 111 7.76 -4.82 18.17
CA LYS A 111 6.33 -4.65 18.52
C LYS A 111 5.48 -4.19 17.34
N ILE A 112 5.61 -4.84 16.19
CA ILE A 112 4.84 -4.52 14.97
C ILE A 112 3.34 -4.61 15.26
N ASN A 113 2.56 -3.61 14.83
CA ASN A 113 1.14 -3.45 15.17
C ASN A 113 0.17 -3.91 14.07
N TYR A 114 0.65 -4.66 13.11
CA TYR A 114 -0.14 -5.25 12.03
C TYR A 114 0.11 -6.76 11.92
N ARG A 115 -0.72 -7.44 11.14
CA ARG A 115 -0.66 -8.88 11.01
C ARG A 115 0.61 -9.30 10.29
N ILE A 116 1.35 -10.24 10.87
CA ILE A 116 2.48 -10.91 10.24
C ILE A 116 2.08 -12.34 9.88
N VAL A 117 2.53 -12.77 8.72
CA VAL A 117 2.38 -14.12 8.17
C VAL A 117 3.71 -14.54 7.55
N ILE A 118 3.87 -15.83 7.28
CA ILE A 118 4.98 -16.35 6.48
C ILE A 118 4.49 -16.50 5.05
N GLY A 119 5.23 -15.90 4.11
CA GLY A 119 5.09 -16.09 2.68
C GLY A 119 6.14 -17.04 2.14
N THR A 120 6.07 -17.34 0.85
CA THR A 120 7.11 -18.05 0.12
C THR A 120 7.74 -17.11 -0.90
N PHE A 121 9.04 -17.27 -1.14
CA PHE A 121 9.73 -16.51 -2.18
C PHE A 121 9.08 -16.75 -3.55
N GLU A 122 8.64 -17.98 -3.83
CA GLU A 122 7.96 -18.32 -5.06
C GLU A 122 6.65 -17.54 -5.25
N SER A 123 5.84 -17.40 -4.19
CA SER A 123 4.62 -16.58 -4.27
C SER A 123 4.90 -15.08 -4.37
N ALA A 124 6.03 -14.60 -3.85
CA ALA A 124 6.41 -13.19 -3.93
C ALA A 124 7.03 -12.81 -5.30
N LYS A 125 7.59 -13.77 -6.02
CA LYS A 125 8.17 -13.57 -7.37
C LYS A 125 7.21 -12.93 -8.36
N GLN A 126 5.93 -13.31 -8.34
CA GLN A 126 4.91 -12.72 -9.22
C GLN A 126 4.75 -11.20 -9.03
N PHE A 127 5.26 -10.65 -7.92
CA PHE A 127 5.27 -9.21 -7.61
C PHE A 127 6.65 -8.58 -7.75
N GLY A 128 7.63 -9.30 -8.29
CA GLY A 128 8.97 -8.79 -8.57
C GLY A 128 9.99 -8.99 -7.45
N ALA A 129 9.73 -9.83 -6.45
CA ALA A 129 10.68 -10.12 -5.37
C ALA A 129 11.97 -10.80 -5.86
N ASP A 130 11.97 -11.40 -7.04
CA ASP A 130 13.15 -11.93 -7.72
C ASP A 130 14.15 -10.85 -8.14
N LYS A 131 13.71 -9.59 -8.23
CA LYS A 131 14.55 -8.42 -8.53
C LYS A 131 15.08 -7.73 -7.28
N GLY A 132 14.60 -8.11 -6.11
CA GLY A 132 15.01 -7.58 -4.82
C GLY A 132 13.85 -7.27 -3.88
N MET A 133 14.19 -6.97 -2.63
CA MET A 133 13.25 -6.60 -1.56
C MET A 133 13.61 -5.23 -0.97
N PRO A 134 12.63 -4.53 -0.37
CA PRO A 134 11.23 -4.89 -0.12
C PRO A 134 10.36 -4.95 -1.37
N VAL A 135 9.15 -5.55 -1.27
CA VAL A 135 8.09 -5.43 -2.29
C VAL A 135 6.78 -5.15 -1.60
N SER A 136 6.15 -4.03 -1.94
CA SER A 136 4.84 -3.65 -1.42
C SER A 136 3.78 -3.74 -2.50
N VAL A 137 2.63 -4.33 -2.18
CA VAL A 137 1.48 -4.49 -3.08
C VAL A 137 0.27 -3.80 -2.48
N LEU A 138 -0.32 -2.85 -3.20
CA LEU A 138 -1.58 -2.25 -2.84
C LEU A 138 -2.73 -3.00 -3.51
N ILE A 139 -3.68 -3.43 -2.70
CA ILE A 139 -4.86 -4.18 -3.11
C ILE A 139 -6.09 -3.36 -2.75
N ASP A 140 -6.99 -3.15 -3.70
CA ASP A 140 -8.20 -2.39 -3.48
C ASP A 140 -9.26 -3.17 -2.69
N ARG A 141 -10.42 -2.53 -2.44
CA ARG A 141 -11.53 -3.12 -1.66
C ARG A 141 -12.18 -4.34 -2.33
N ASP A 142 -12.00 -4.50 -3.63
CA ASP A 142 -12.53 -5.62 -4.41
C ASP A 142 -11.55 -6.80 -4.47
N GLY A 143 -10.37 -6.66 -3.87
CA GLY A 143 -9.31 -7.66 -3.89
C GLY A 143 -8.51 -7.66 -5.19
N LYS A 144 -8.48 -6.54 -5.90
CA LYS A 144 -7.69 -6.37 -7.12
C LYS A 144 -6.40 -5.60 -6.83
N ILE A 145 -5.36 -5.91 -7.57
CA ILE A 145 -4.05 -5.24 -7.46
C ILE A 145 -4.18 -3.83 -8.03
N ALA A 146 -4.01 -2.83 -7.16
CA ALA A 146 -4.03 -1.43 -7.53
C ALA A 146 -2.65 -0.93 -7.93
N ASP A 147 -1.60 -1.39 -7.24
CA ASP A 147 -0.21 -1.13 -7.61
C ASP A 147 0.76 -2.14 -6.99
N ILE A 148 1.97 -2.21 -7.57
CA ILE A 148 3.09 -3.05 -7.10
C ILE A 148 4.36 -2.20 -7.09
N HIS A 149 5.00 -2.11 -5.92
CA HIS A 149 6.24 -1.37 -5.71
C HIS A 149 7.41 -2.33 -5.40
N PRO A 150 8.22 -2.72 -6.39
CA PRO A 150 9.49 -3.40 -6.15
C PRO A 150 10.54 -2.41 -5.64
N GLY A 151 11.18 -2.71 -4.52
CA GLY A 151 12.12 -1.80 -3.85
C GLY A 151 11.45 -0.88 -2.84
N MET A 152 12.25 0.01 -2.23
CA MET A 152 11.76 0.96 -1.24
C MET A 152 10.81 2.00 -1.86
N VAL A 153 9.68 2.22 -1.21
CA VAL A 153 8.72 3.25 -1.62
C VAL A 153 9.14 4.66 -1.18
N ASP A 154 8.70 5.69 -1.93
CA ASP A 154 8.63 7.03 -1.37
C ASP A 154 7.45 7.11 -0.39
N LYS A 155 7.73 7.44 0.86
CA LYS A 155 6.73 7.42 1.93
C LYS A 155 5.52 8.31 1.65
N ALA A 156 5.74 9.52 1.11
CA ALA A 156 4.68 10.50 0.92
C ALA A 156 3.80 10.15 -0.29
N ALA A 157 4.43 9.74 -1.42
CA ALA A 157 3.72 9.27 -2.59
C ALA A 157 2.87 8.03 -2.27
N PHE A 158 3.47 7.03 -1.62
CA PHE A 158 2.80 5.79 -1.23
C PHE A 158 1.64 6.01 -0.24
N GLU A 159 1.78 6.95 0.72
CA GLU A 159 0.67 7.36 1.59
C GLU A 159 -0.46 8.01 0.79
N GLY A 160 -0.14 8.79 -0.26
CA GLY A 160 -1.09 9.38 -1.19
C GLY A 160 -1.91 8.34 -1.96
N GLU A 161 -1.27 7.27 -2.42
CA GLU A 161 -1.92 6.13 -3.08
C GLU A 161 -2.90 5.42 -2.14
N ILE A 162 -2.47 5.13 -0.91
CA ILE A 162 -3.34 4.55 0.13
C ILE A 162 -4.56 5.45 0.37
N GLN A 163 -4.37 6.77 0.48
CA GLN A 163 -5.47 7.72 0.69
C GLN A 163 -6.44 7.75 -0.49
N THR A 164 -5.94 7.62 -1.71
CA THR A 164 -6.75 7.55 -2.92
C THR A 164 -7.61 6.29 -2.91
N LEU A 165 -7.01 5.12 -2.68
CA LEU A 165 -7.74 3.85 -2.59
C LEU A 165 -8.79 3.83 -1.47
N LEU A 166 -8.50 4.48 -0.34
CA LEU A 166 -9.44 4.55 0.78
C LEU A 166 -10.69 5.39 0.47
N LYS A 167 -10.63 6.31 -0.50
CA LYS A 167 -11.77 7.12 -0.98
C LYS A 167 -12.58 6.37 -2.03
N GLU A 168 -12.02 5.37 -2.70
CA GLU A 168 -12.73 4.57 -3.68
C GLU A 168 -13.81 3.73 -2.98
N PRO A 169 -15.05 3.69 -3.51
CA PRO A 169 -16.07 2.78 -3.01
C PRO A 169 -15.71 1.32 -3.37
N ALA A 170 -16.10 0.37 -2.52
CA ALA A 170 -16.13 -1.04 -2.96
C ALA A 170 -17.21 -1.19 -4.04
N THR A 171 -16.91 -1.98 -5.09
CA THR A 171 -17.95 -2.32 -6.07
C THR A 171 -19.04 -3.12 -5.36
N LYS A 172 -20.31 -2.67 -5.49
CA LYS A 172 -21.44 -3.44 -5.00
C LYS A 172 -21.50 -4.71 -5.85
N THR A 173 -21.17 -5.86 -5.25
CA THR A 173 -21.50 -7.14 -5.86
C THR A 173 -23.02 -7.20 -5.88
N THR A 174 -23.62 -7.04 -7.06
CA THR A 174 -25.04 -7.38 -7.28
C THR A 174 -25.08 -8.90 -7.26
N ASP A 175 -25.59 -9.48 -6.16
CA ASP A 175 -25.99 -10.89 -6.09
C ASP A 175 -27.16 -11.15 -7.05
#